data_ec791d0286b5553fe5bd0b132bc8ca40
#
_entry.id   ec791d0286b5553fe5bd0b132bc8ca40
#
_cell.length_a   1.000
_cell.length_b   1.000
_cell.length_c   1.000
_cell.angle_alpha   90.00
_cell.angle_beta   90.00
_cell.angle_gamma   90.00
#
_symmetry.space_group_name_H-M   'P 1'
#
loop_
_entity.id
_entity.type
_entity.pdbx_description
1 polymer ?
#
loop_
_entity_poly.entity_id
_entity_poly.type
_entity_poly.pdbx_seq_one_letter_code
_entity_poly.pdbx_strand_id
1 'polypeptide(L)'
;MNGAEIHLAINHLPIAATLFGILILIGGFVFKSEAVRKTGLIFFIAAGLFSIPAVSTGEDAEEIVEHMGLGEDIHDYIHEHEEMAESARWVSLVVAVLALLGFYFTHTKKSPAKLFTILALLASIGSMAYLGNVASTGGEIRHTESREGFVVPEEGHDE
;
A
#
# COMPACT_ATOMS: atom_id res chain seq x y z
N MET A 1 -14.09 -2.33 -18.13
CA MET A 1 -13.39 -2.83 -16.95
C MET A 1 -14.41 -2.95 -15.84
N ASN A 2 -14.49 -4.10 -15.20
CA ASN A 2 -15.35 -4.29 -14.02
C ASN A 2 -14.59 -3.83 -12.74
N GLY A 3 -15.28 -3.83 -11.58
CA GLY A 3 -14.69 -3.36 -10.32
C GLY A 3 -13.44 -4.11 -9.91
N ALA A 4 -13.42 -5.44 -10.07
CA ALA A 4 -12.24 -6.26 -9.75
C ALA A 4 -11.05 -5.95 -10.65
N GLU A 5 -11.25 -5.72 -11.96
CA GLU A 5 -10.17 -5.33 -12.88
C GLU A 5 -9.58 -3.97 -12.51
N ILE A 6 -10.42 -3.01 -12.12
CA ILE A 6 -9.97 -1.68 -11.68
C ILE A 6 -9.19 -1.79 -10.38
N HIS A 7 -9.73 -2.53 -9.40
CA HIS A 7 -9.06 -2.77 -8.13
C HIS A 7 -7.67 -3.39 -8.34
N LEU A 8 -7.57 -4.47 -9.12
CA LEU A 8 -6.30 -5.13 -9.42
C LEU A 8 -5.29 -4.22 -10.14
N ALA A 9 -5.75 -3.27 -10.93
CA ALA A 9 -4.88 -2.33 -11.63
C ALA A 9 -4.28 -1.26 -10.70
N ILE A 10 -4.99 -0.86 -9.65
CA ILE A 10 -4.61 0.31 -8.84
C ILE A 10 -4.20 -0.02 -7.40
N ASN A 11 -4.56 -1.19 -6.85
CA ASN A 11 -4.29 -1.57 -5.46
C ASN A 11 -2.79 -1.59 -5.10
N HIS A 12 -1.90 -1.82 -6.07
CA HIS A 12 -0.45 -1.82 -5.88
C HIS A 12 0.19 -0.43 -5.95
N LEU A 13 -0.53 0.60 -6.43
CA LEU A 13 0.02 1.94 -6.57
C LEU A 13 0.46 2.58 -5.24
N PRO A 14 -0.28 2.46 -4.13
CA PRO A 14 0.16 2.98 -2.83
C PRO A 14 1.46 2.35 -2.36
N ILE A 15 1.61 1.03 -2.50
CA ILE A 15 2.83 0.27 -2.14
C ILE A 15 4.01 0.75 -2.98
N ALA A 16 3.86 0.74 -4.31
CA ALA A 16 4.91 1.12 -5.23
C ALA A 16 5.35 2.58 -5.01
N ALA A 17 4.39 3.50 -4.85
CA ALA A 17 4.69 4.89 -4.59
C ALA A 17 5.40 5.09 -3.24
N THR A 18 5.00 4.36 -2.18
CA THR A 18 5.67 4.42 -0.88
C THR A 18 7.11 3.90 -0.98
N LEU A 19 7.32 2.76 -1.63
CA LEU A 19 8.65 2.17 -1.83
C LEU A 19 9.59 3.11 -2.59
N PHE A 20 9.15 3.60 -3.75
CA PHE A 20 9.97 4.53 -4.54
C PHE A 20 10.18 5.85 -3.82
N GLY A 21 9.18 6.35 -3.10
CA GLY A 21 9.31 7.54 -2.25
C GLY A 21 10.40 7.39 -1.20
N ILE A 22 10.48 6.27 -0.50
CA ILE A 22 11.53 5.95 0.49
C ILE A 22 12.90 5.96 -0.19
N LEU A 23 13.08 5.20 -1.27
CA LEU A 23 14.35 5.08 -1.96
C LEU A 23 14.84 6.43 -2.51
N ILE A 24 13.95 7.19 -3.15
CA ILE A 24 14.26 8.51 -3.70
C ILE A 24 14.59 9.50 -2.58
N LEU A 25 13.82 9.50 -1.48
CA LEU A 25 14.04 10.42 -0.37
C LEU A 25 15.37 10.14 0.35
N ILE A 26 15.71 8.86 0.57
CA ILE A 26 17.03 8.45 1.09
C ILE A 26 18.14 8.93 0.14
N GLY A 27 18.00 8.70 -1.16
CA GLY A 27 18.92 9.22 -2.16
C GLY A 27 19.08 10.74 -2.10
N GLY A 28 17.98 11.46 -1.89
CA GLY A 28 17.97 12.91 -1.71
C GLY A 28 18.77 13.40 -0.49
N PHE A 29 18.80 12.61 0.59
CA PHE A 29 19.66 12.90 1.74
C PHE A 29 21.12 12.56 1.47
N VAL A 30 21.40 11.41 0.87
CA VAL A 30 22.77 10.95 0.54
C VAL A 30 23.45 11.93 -0.41
N PHE A 31 22.78 12.30 -1.49
CA PHE A 31 23.32 13.22 -2.50
C PHE A 31 23.13 14.70 -2.15
N LYS A 32 22.56 15.01 -0.97
CA LYS A 32 22.27 16.38 -0.51
C LYS A 32 21.47 17.20 -1.51
N SER A 33 20.61 16.56 -2.32
CA SER A 33 19.83 17.20 -3.37
C SER A 33 18.43 17.55 -2.88
N GLU A 34 18.10 18.85 -2.86
CA GLU A 34 16.76 19.32 -2.51
C GLU A 34 15.71 18.87 -3.53
N ALA A 35 16.05 18.88 -4.82
CA ALA A 35 15.14 18.43 -5.86
C ALA A 35 14.76 16.97 -5.68
N VAL A 36 15.74 16.10 -5.44
CA VAL A 36 15.49 14.66 -5.21
C VAL A 36 14.64 14.43 -3.94
N ARG A 37 14.90 15.19 -2.85
CA ARG A 37 14.05 15.10 -1.64
C ARG A 37 12.62 15.50 -1.93
N LYS A 38 12.38 16.57 -2.68
CA LYS A 38 11.04 16.99 -3.08
C LYS A 38 10.34 15.91 -3.92
N THR A 39 11.06 15.26 -4.83
CA THR A 39 10.51 14.14 -5.62
C THR A 39 10.07 13.01 -4.72
N GLY A 40 10.89 12.57 -3.75
CA GLY A 40 10.49 11.53 -2.79
C GLY A 40 9.23 11.89 -2.00
N LEU A 41 9.12 13.16 -1.55
CA LEU A 41 7.91 13.65 -0.85
C LEU A 41 6.67 13.64 -1.75
N ILE A 42 6.82 13.95 -3.05
CA ILE A 42 5.70 13.85 -4.03
C ILE A 42 5.21 12.40 -4.16
N PHE A 43 6.11 11.42 -4.15
CA PHE A 43 5.73 10.01 -4.17
C PHE A 43 4.90 9.62 -2.94
N PHE A 44 5.21 10.11 -1.75
CA PHE A 44 4.38 9.86 -0.56
C PHE A 44 3.00 10.53 -0.64
N ILE A 45 2.93 11.74 -1.19
CA ILE A 45 1.65 12.40 -1.44
C ILE A 45 0.82 11.56 -2.43
N ALA A 46 1.44 11.09 -3.50
CA ALA A 46 0.78 10.22 -4.48
C ALA A 46 0.31 8.90 -3.86
N ALA A 47 1.12 8.26 -2.98
CA ALA A 47 0.75 7.04 -2.26
C ALA A 47 -0.54 7.23 -1.45
N GLY A 48 -0.64 8.33 -0.68
CA GLY A 48 -1.85 8.64 0.07
C GLY A 48 -3.06 8.93 -0.83
N LEU A 49 -2.87 9.63 -1.95
CA LEU A 49 -3.96 9.89 -2.89
C LEU A 49 -4.44 8.60 -3.59
N PHE A 50 -3.54 7.71 -3.97
CA PHE A 50 -3.89 6.44 -4.59
C PHE A 50 -4.53 5.44 -3.62
N SER A 51 -4.27 5.55 -2.31
CA SER A 51 -4.91 4.70 -1.32
C SER A 51 -6.44 4.89 -1.26
N ILE A 52 -6.94 6.07 -1.62
CA ILE A 52 -8.38 6.36 -1.62
C ILE A 52 -9.11 5.48 -2.65
N PRO A 53 -8.82 5.58 -3.96
CA PRO A 53 -9.50 4.73 -4.95
C PRO A 53 -9.13 3.25 -4.80
N ALA A 54 -7.94 2.91 -4.28
CA ALA A 54 -7.57 1.51 -4.03
C ALA A 54 -8.53 0.83 -3.04
N VAL A 55 -8.90 1.50 -1.94
CA VAL A 55 -9.87 0.97 -0.98
C VAL A 55 -11.29 1.03 -1.56
N SER A 56 -11.70 2.15 -2.16
CA SER A 56 -13.08 2.30 -2.66
C SER A 56 -13.45 1.30 -3.78
N THR A 57 -12.48 0.79 -4.52
CA THR A 57 -12.72 -0.24 -5.56
C THR A 57 -12.65 -1.66 -4.99
N GLY A 58 -12.27 -1.84 -3.72
CA GLY A 58 -12.27 -3.12 -3.01
C GLY A 58 -13.68 -3.66 -2.88
N GLU A 59 -14.63 -2.84 -2.43
CA GLU A 59 -16.04 -3.19 -2.27
C GLU A 59 -16.67 -3.71 -3.59
N ASP A 60 -16.38 -3.04 -4.72
CA ASP A 60 -16.84 -3.50 -6.05
C ASP A 60 -16.17 -4.84 -6.46
N ALA A 61 -14.96 -5.10 -6.00
CA ALA A 61 -14.23 -6.33 -6.28
C ALA A 61 -14.73 -7.49 -5.42
N GLU A 62 -15.07 -7.25 -4.16
CA GLU A 62 -15.66 -8.22 -3.23
C GLU A 62 -16.92 -8.85 -3.82
N GLU A 63 -17.90 -8.04 -4.24
CA GLU A 63 -19.16 -8.53 -4.83
C GLU A 63 -18.90 -9.52 -5.98
N ILE A 64 -17.88 -9.26 -6.82
CA ILE A 64 -17.52 -10.16 -7.91
C ILE A 64 -16.88 -11.45 -7.41
N VAL A 65 -15.97 -11.35 -6.42
CA VAL A 65 -15.21 -12.48 -5.89
C VAL A 65 -16.13 -13.45 -5.13
N GLU A 66 -17.08 -12.95 -4.36
CA GLU A 66 -18.08 -13.76 -3.66
C GLU A 66 -18.92 -14.63 -4.62
N HIS A 67 -19.26 -14.08 -5.79
CA HIS A 67 -20.02 -14.81 -6.83
C HIS A 67 -19.17 -15.86 -7.57
N MET A 68 -17.85 -15.93 -7.34
CA MET A 68 -16.96 -16.90 -8.01
C MET A 68 -16.95 -18.29 -7.37
N GLY A 69 -17.59 -18.49 -6.20
CA GLY A 69 -17.70 -19.79 -5.54
C GLY A 69 -16.37 -20.36 -5.04
N LEU A 70 -15.50 -19.50 -4.49
CA LEU A 70 -14.15 -19.87 -4.03
C LEU A 70 -14.08 -20.57 -2.67
N GLY A 71 -15.22 -20.97 -2.09
CA GLY A 71 -15.33 -21.63 -0.80
C GLY A 71 -16.09 -20.77 0.22
N GLU A 72 -16.56 -21.42 1.30
CA GLU A 72 -17.36 -20.75 2.35
C GLU A 72 -16.51 -19.82 3.24
N ASP A 73 -15.21 -20.06 3.32
CA ASP A 73 -14.23 -19.31 4.12
C ASP A 73 -13.72 -18.03 3.42
N ILE A 74 -14.05 -17.84 2.15
CA ILE A 74 -13.52 -16.69 1.36
C ILE A 74 -13.91 -15.34 1.96
N HIS A 75 -15.11 -15.26 2.54
CA HIS A 75 -15.63 -14.05 3.14
C HIS A 75 -14.75 -13.56 4.31
N ASP A 76 -14.25 -14.47 5.14
CA ASP A 76 -13.38 -14.11 6.27
C ASP A 76 -12.05 -13.49 5.78
N TYR A 77 -11.44 -14.06 4.72
CA TYR A 77 -10.22 -13.50 4.12
C TYR A 77 -10.45 -12.13 3.47
N ILE A 78 -11.58 -11.93 2.81
CA ILE A 78 -11.95 -10.64 2.22
C ILE A 78 -12.11 -9.61 3.32
N HIS A 79 -12.87 -9.92 4.36
CA HIS A 79 -13.15 -9.01 5.47
C HIS A 79 -11.87 -8.59 6.22
N GLU A 80 -10.97 -9.55 6.52
CA GLU A 80 -9.68 -9.25 7.12
C GLU A 80 -8.84 -8.30 6.25
N HIS A 81 -8.79 -8.58 4.93
CA HIS A 81 -8.08 -7.73 4.00
C HIS A 81 -8.66 -6.30 3.95
N GLU A 82 -9.97 -6.15 3.93
CA GLU A 82 -10.66 -4.86 3.88
C GLU A 82 -10.42 -4.01 5.13
N GLU A 83 -10.54 -4.59 6.34
CA GLU A 83 -10.25 -3.89 7.59
C GLU A 83 -8.81 -3.37 7.62
N MET A 84 -7.86 -4.20 7.18
CA MET A 84 -6.46 -3.80 7.10
C MET A 84 -6.22 -2.74 6.03
N ALA A 85 -6.87 -2.84 4.87
CA ALA A 85 -6.76 -1.88 3.78
C ALA A 85 -7.34 -0.51 4.18
N GLU A 86 -8.47 -0.48 4.89
CA GLU A 86 -9.04 0.76 5.40
C GLU A 86 -8.11 1.45 6.41
N SER A 87 -7.55 0.70 7.32
CA SER A 87 -6.56 1.22 8.28
C SER A 87 -5.30 1.73 7.56
N ALA A 88 -4.81 1.02 6.56
CA ALA A 88 -3.66 1.42 5.74
C ALA A 88 -3.91 2.70 4.95
N ARG A 89 -5.13 2.93 4.47
CA ARG A 89 -5.54 4.19 3.84
C ARG A 89 -5.29 5.37 4.77
N TRP A 90 -5.75 5.30 6.02
CA TRP A 90 -5.56 6.37 6.99
C TRP A 90 -4.08 6.60 7.33
N VAL A 91 -3.30 5.53 7.50
CA VAL A 91 -1.84 5.64 7.70
C VAL A 91 -1.17 6.32 6.49
N SER A 92 -1.52 5.92 5.27
CA SER A 92 -0.99 6.51 4.03
C SER A 92 -1.35 7.99 3.89
N LEU A 93 -2.57 8.38 4.29
CA LEU A 93 -3.00 9.79 4.30
C LEU A 93 -2.23 10.63 5.33
N VAL A 94 -1.95 10.08 6.51
CA VAL A 94 -1.09 10.77 7.50
C VAL A 94 0.33 10.97 6.95
N VAL A 95 0.91 9.97 6.30
CA VAL A 95 2.22 10.09 5.62
C VAL A 95 2.17 11.17 4.54
N ALA A 96 1.11 11.21 3.73
CA ALA A 96 0.92 12.22 2.69
C ALA A 96 0.84 13.64 3.26
N VAL A 97 0.14 13.84 4.39
CA VAL A 97 0.08 15.14 5.07
C VAL A 97 1.45 15.57 5.58
N LEU A 98 2.20 14.66 6.23
CA LEU A 98 3.57 14.94 6.68
C LEU A 98 4.48 15.29 5.48
N ALA A 99 4.34 14.56 4.38
CA ALA A 99 5.09 14.80 3.15
C ALA A 99 4.74 16.16 2.51
N LEU A 100 3.45 16.52 2.50
CA LEU A 100 2.99 17.82 1.99
C LEU A 100 3.57 18.98 2.82
N LEU A 101 3.59 18.86 4.16
CA LEU A 101 4.24 19.84 5.04
C LEU A 101 5.75 19.89 4.79
N GLY A 102 6.41 18.74 4.68
CA GLY A 102 7.83 18.66 4.33
C GLY A 102 8.16 19.32 3.00
N PHE A 103 7.34 19.06 1.98
CA PHE A 103 7.47 19.68 0.66
C PHE A 103 7.28 21.20 0.73
N TYR A 104 6.20 21.66 1.36
CA TYR A 104 5.89 23.08 1.50
C TYR A 104 7.00 23.84 2.21
N PHE A 105 7.47 23.35 3.37
CA PHE A 105 8.53 24.02 4.11
C PHE A 105 9.89 23.96 3.40
N THR A 106 10.19 22.89 2.67
CA THR A 106 11.37 22.79 1.82
C THR A 106 11.30 23.81 0.68
N HIS A 107 10.15 23.91 0.02
CA HIS A 107 9.94 24.86 -1.08
C HIS A 107 10.06 26.32 -0.62
N THR A 108 9.50 26.64 0.56
CA THR A 108 9.52 27.98 1.13
C THR A 108 10.78 28.28 1.97
N LYS A 109 11.73 27.33 2.04
CA LYS A 109 13.00 27.43 2.80
C LYS A 109 12.81 27.77 4.28
N LYS A 110 11.75 27.26 4.90
CA LYS A 110 11.42 27.49 6.32
C LYS A 110 12.07 26.44 7.23
N SER A 111 12.37 26.84 8.47
CA SER A 111 13.03 26.03 9.50
C SER A 111 12.45 24.63 9.72
N PRO A 112 11.10 24.37 9.71
CA PRO A 112 10.55 23.03 9.97
C PRO A 112 10.77 22.01 8.85
N ALA A 113 11.32 22.40 7.68
CA ALA A 113 11.46 21.53 6.52
C ALA A 113 12.11 20.17 6.84
N LYS A 114 13.27 20.21 7.53
CA LYS A 114 14.00 18.98 7.87
C LYS A 114 13.18 18.07 8.79
N LEU A 115 12.49 18.66 9.77
CA LEU A 115 11.65 17.89 10.71
C LEU A 115 10.56 17.12 9.99
N PHE A 116 9.72 17.80 9.20
CA PHE A 116 8.61 17.14 8.49
C PHE A 116 9.09 16.16 7.43
N THR A 117 10.21 16.42 6.76
CA THR A 117 10.81 15.48 5.80
C THR A 117 11.27 14.19 6.49
N ILE A 118 11.89 14.29 7.69
CA ILE A 118 12.31 13.12 8.47
C ILE A 118 11.10 12.38 9.02
N LEU A 119 10.10 13.08 9.56
CA LEU A 119 8.87 12.46 10.06
C LEU A 119 8.14 11.71 8.95
N ALA A 120 8.04 12.30 7.74
CA ALA A 120 7.45 11.63 6.58
C ALA A 120 8.24 10.35 6.21
N LEU A 121 9.57 10.38 6.24
CA LEU A 121 10.39 9.20 5.96
C LEU A 121 10.18 8.11 7.01
N LEU A 122 10.21 8.43 8.30
CA LEU A 122 10.04 7.44 9.35
C LEU A 122 8.63 6.84 9.33
N ALA A 123 7.62 7.68 9.16
CA ALA A 123 6.23 7.22 9.04
C ALA A 123 6.01 6.35 7.78
N SER A 124 6.67 6.69 6.66
CA SER A 124 6.57 5.89 5.43
C SER A 124 7.21 4.51 5.55
N ILE A 125 8.27 4.34 6.33
CA ILE A 125 8.88 3.03 6.61
C ILE A 125 7.88 2.15 7.39
N GLY A 126 7.24 2.70 8.42
CA GLY A 126 6.18 1.98 9.15
C GLY A 126 4.98 1.66 8.25
N SER A 127 4.54 2.63 7.43
CA SER A 127 3.48 2.44 6.45
C SER A 127 3.82 1.35 5.44
N MET A 128 5.07 1.27 4.98
CA MET A 128 5.52 0.24 4.03
C MET A 128 5.41 -1.17 4.62
N ALA A 129 5.80 -1.36 5.88
CA ALA A 129 5.65 -2.64 6.57
C ALA A 129 4.17 -3.03 6.69
N TYR A 130 3.30 -2.08 7.03
CA TYR A 130 1.87 -2.33 7.15
C TYR A 130 1.22 -2.63 5.79
N LEU A 131 1.55 -1.88 4.75
CA LEU A 131 1.10 -2.14 3.38
C LEU A 131 1.57 -3.50 2.86
N GLY A 132 2.73 -3.99 3.29
CA GLY A 132 3.20 -5.35 3.01
C GLY A 132 2.27 -6.42 3.59
N ASN A 133 1.80 -6.23 4.82
CA ASN A 133 0.82 -7.14 5.43
C ASN A 133 -0.52 -7.09 4.69
N VAL A 134 -1.02 -5.89 4.33
CA VAL A 134 -2.23 -5.75 3.51
C VAL A 134 -2.09 -6.48 2.18
N ALA A 135 -0.92 -6.41 1.52
CA ALA A 135 -0.69 -7.14 0.28
C ALA A 135 -0.69 -8.67 0.49
N SER A 136 -0.19 -9.14 1.64
CA SER A 136 -0.22 -10.57 2.01
C SER A 136 -1.65 -11.06 2.16
N THR A 137 -2.48 -10.38 2.96
CA THR A 137 -3.89 -10.79 3.16
C THR A 137 -4.69 -10.74 1.85
N GLY A 138 -4.46 -9.73 1.00
CA GLY A 138 -5.05 -9.69 -0.34
C GLY A 138 -4.61 -10.83 -1.25
N GLY A 139 -3.37 -11.31 -1.10
CA GLY A 139 -2.87 -12.50 -1.78
C GLY A 139 -3.60 -13.77 -1.37
N GLU A 140 -3.89 -13.96 -0.07
CA GLU A 140 -4.55 -15.13 0.50
C GLU A 140 -5.98 -15.33 -0.02
N ILE A 141 -6.65 -14.28 -0.50
CA ILE A 141 -7.97 -14.38 -1.13
C ILE A 141 -7.94 -15.33 -2.34
N ARG A 142 -6.89 -15.25 -3.18
CA ARG A 142 -6.78 -16.02 -4.42
C ARG A 142 -5.74 -17.14 -4.37
N HIS A 143 -4.74 -17.01 -3.55
CA HIS A 143 -3.62 -17.93 -3.40
C HIS A 143 -3.80 -18.77 -2.15
N THR A 144 -4.59 -19.85 -2.28
CA THR A 144 -4.87 -20.76 -1.17
C THR A 144 -3.62 -21.42 -0.61
N GLU A 145 -2.58 -21.54 -1.44
CA GLU A 145 -1.26 -22.04 -1.06
C GLU A 145 -0.47 -21.09 -0.13
N SER A 146 -0.89 -19.83 0.00
CA SER A 146 -0.29 -18.86 0.94
C SER A 146 -0.98 -18.82 2.29
N ARG A 147 -2.12 -19.49 2.45
CA ARG A 147 -2.89 -19.52 3.70
C ARG A 147 -2.21 -20.33 4.78
N GLU A 148 -2.39 -19.95 6.04
CA GLU A 148 -1.88 -20.69 7.17
C GLU A 148 -2.44 -22.13 7.20
N GLY A 149 -1.56 -23.12 7.40
CA GLY A 149 -1.94 -24.53 7.44
C GLY A 149 -2.11 -25.21 6.07
N PHE A 150 -1.78 -24.54 4.96
CA PHE A 150 -1.82 -25.19 3.66
C PHE A 150 -0.87 -26.41 3.62
N VAL A 151 -1.39 -27.55 3.18
CA VAL A 151 -0.64 -28.80 2.97
C VAL A 151 -0.64 -29.10 1.48
N VAL A 152 0.55 -29.27 0.90
CA VAL A 152 0.67 -29.68 -0.50
C VAL A 152 0.00 -31.03 -0.69
N PRO A 153 -0.99 -31.17 -1.61
CA PRO A 153 -1.61 -32.45 -1.90
C PRO A 153 -0.52 -33.45 -2.36
N GLU A 154 -0.51 -34.65 -1.78
CA GLU A 154 0.34 -35.73 -2.28
C GLU A 154 -0.09 -36.05 -3.71
N GLU A 155 0.85 -36.01 -4.67
CA GLU A 155 0.60 -36.51 -6.03
C GLU A 155 0.26 -37.99 -5.91
N GLY A 156 -1.01 -38.33 -6.13
CA GLY A 156 -1.42 -39.74 -6.24
C GLY A 156 -0.68 -40.32 -7.45
N HIS A 157 0.30 -41.17 -7.21
CA HIS A 157 0.82 -42.06 -8.23
C HIS A 157 -0.30 -43.06 -8.53
N ASP A 158 -1.09 -42.75 -9.56
CA ASP A 158 -1.96 -43.74 -10.19
C ASP A 158 -1.05 -44.81 -10.82
N GLU A 159 -0.94 -45.96 -10.16
CA GLU A 159 -0.35 -47.19 -10.68
C GLU A 159 -1.28 -47.85 -11.71
#